data_fd13cd4dadb8505c499465946a788169
#
_entry.id   fd13cd4dadb8505c499465946a788169
#
_cell.length_a   1.000
_cell.length_b   1.000
_cell.length_c   1.000
_cell.angle_alpha   90.00
_cell.angle_beta   90.00
_cell.angle_gamma   90.00
#
_symmetry.space_group_name_H-M   'P 1'
#
loop_
_entity.id
_entity.type
_entity.pdbx_description
1 polymer ?
#
loop_
_entity_poly.entity_id
_entity_poly.type
_entity_poly.pdbx_seq_one_letter_code
_entity_poly.pdbx_strand_id
1 'polypeptide(L)'
;MPAELQTRLLRVLADGEFYRVGGLSPIKVDVRIIAATHQDLHEHVRQGRFREDLFHRLNVIRIHLPSLRERREDIGLLLRHFLSQAATELGCEPKLLAADALDQLERLDWPGNVRQLENTARWLTVMASSKEIHVADLPPDLNTQQQQIPDDEQWEAFTAHLDASPITPGRQRHPGVRRYP
;
A
#
# COMPACT_ATOMS: atom_id res chain seq x y z
N MET A 1 9.98 -2.78 -17.35
CA MET A 1 11.12 -1.86 -17.16
C MET A 1 11.80 -1.64 -18.50
N PRO A 2 12.06 -0.38 -18.96
CA PRO A 2 12.73 -0.08 -20.23
C PRO A 2 14.13 -0.72 -20.31
N ALA A 3 14.53 -1.15 -21.52
CA ALA A 3 15.81 -1.85 -21.75
C ALA A 3 17.04 -1.03 -21.34
N GLU A 4 16.99 0.30 -21.55
CA GLU A 4 18.07 1.20 -21.13
C GLU A 4 18.28 1.22 -19.63
N LEU A 5 17.19 1.20 -18.85
CA LEU A 5 17.27 1.16 -17.38
C LEU A 5 17.81 -0.18 -16.89
N GLN A 6 17.49 -1.27 -17.56
CA GLN A 6 18.05 -2.58 -17.25
C GLN A 6 19.57 -2.59 -17.42
N THR A 7 20.07 -1.98 -18.51
CA THR A 7 21.50 -1.88 -18.79
C THR A 7 22.22 -0.99 -17.76
N ARG A 8 21.60 0.13 -17.35
CA ARG A 8 22.16 1.01 -16.32
C ARG A 8 22.23 0.31 -14.97
N LEU A 9 21.17 -0.40 -14.58
CA LEU A 9 21.13 -1.15 -13.33
C LEU A 9 22.16 -2.28 -13.32
N LEU A 10 22.33 -2.98 -14.44
CA LEU A 10 23.35 -4.01 -14.57
C LEU A 10 24.76 -3.47 -14.31
N ARG A 11 25.10 -2.29 -14.82
CA ARG A 11 26.41 -1.66 -14.57
C ARG A 11 26.62 -1.35 -13.07
N VAL A 12 25.59 -0.84 -12.39
CA VAL A 12 25.67 -0.59 -10.95
C VAL A 12 25.93 -1.89 -10.17
N LEU A 13 25.25 -2.99 -10.57
CA LEU A 13 25.41 -4.30 -9.94
C LEU A 13 26.73 -4.98 -10.27
N ALA A 14 27.28 -4.74 -11.48
CA ALA A 14 28.51 -5.37 -11.94
C ALA A 14 29.76 -4.61 -11.49
N ASP A 15 29.77 -3.30 -11.68
CA ASP A 15 30.96 -2.46 -11.59
C ASP A 15 30.93 -1.56 -10.35
N GLY A 16 29.78 -1.43 -9.67
CA GLY A 16 29.62 -0.47 -8.56
C GLY A 16 29.66 0.99 -9.03
N GLU A 17 29.33 1.25 -10.29
CA GLU A 17 29.47 2.58 -10.89
C GLU A 17 28.17 3.02 -11.55
N PHE A 18 27.84 4.30 -11.43
CA PHE A 18 26.76 4.90 -12.19
C PHE A 18 27.17 6.26 -12.76
N TYR A 19 26.44 6.69 -13.81
CA TYR A 19 26.62 8.01 -14.41
C TYR A 19 25.45 8.91 -14.05
N ARG A 20 25.73 10.15 -13.69
CA ARG A 20 24.69 11.18 -13.57
C ARG A 20 24.04 11.41 -14.92
N VAL A 21 22.79 11.82 -14.95
CA VAL A 21 22.12 12.22 -16.19
C VAL A 21 22.89 13.42 -16.80
N GLY A 22 23.41 13.23 -18.03
CA GLY A 22 24.27 14.23 -18.69
C GLY A 22 25.73 14.27 -18.24
N GLY A 23 26.13 13.43 -17.28
CA GLY A 23 27.51 13.32 -16.81
C GLY A 23 28.35 12.33 -17.64
N LEU A 24 29.62 12.65 -17.83
CA LEU A 24 30.59 11.83 -18.56
C LEU A 24 31.49 10.99 -17.64
N SER A 25 31.53 11.32 -16.35
CA SER A 25 32.39 10.64 -15.38
C SER A 25 31.61 9.63 -14.55
N PRO A 26 32.13 8.38 -14.39
CA PRO A 26 31.51 7.39 -13.52
C PRO A 26 31.69 7.80 -12.04
N ILE A 27 30.67 7.46 -11.24
CA ILE A 27 30.70 7.63 -9.79
C ILE A 27 30.69 6.25 -9.17
N LYS A 28 31.71 5.92 -8.39
CA LYS A 28 31.76 4.69 -7.62
C LYS A 28 30.83 4.76 -6.42
N VAL A 29 30.11 3.68 -6.20
CA VAL A 29 29.20 3.55 -5.06
C VAL A 29 29.34 2.17 -4.42
N ASP A 30 29.31 2.15 -3.11
CA ASP A 30 29.16 0.92 -2.33
C ASP A 30 27.72 0.86 -1.81
N VAL A 31 26.88 0.10 -2.52
CA VAL A 31 25.46 0.03 -2.25
C VAL A 31 24.97 -1.42 -2.20
N ARG A 32 24.05 -1.70 -1.30
CA ARG A 32 23.28 -2.94 -1.29
C ARG A 32 21.93 -2.70 -1.99
N ILE A 33 21.66 -3.47 -3.04
CA ILE A 33 20.42 -3.36 -3.80
C ILE A 33 19.43 -4.39 -3.27
N ILE A 34 18.22 -3.91 -2.94
CA ILE A 34 17.07 -4.73 -2.60
C ILE A 34 16.01 -4.45 -3.67
N ALA A 35 15.58 -5.49 -4.38
CA ALA A 35 14.56 -5.40 -5.41
C ALA A 35 13.31 -6.17 -4.98
N ALA A 36 12.14 -5.65 -5.29
CA ALA A 36 10.86 -6.33 -5.08
C ALA A 36 10.05 -6.32 -6.38
N THR A 37 9.37 -7.41 -6.64
CA THR A 37 8.45 -7.55 -7.77
C THR A 37 7.40 -8.60 -7.46
N HIS A 38 6.19 -8.42 -8.01
CA HIS A 38 5.14 -9.43 -8.03
C HIS A 38 5.10 -10.20 -9.36
N GLN A 39 5.93 -9.79 -10.35
CA GLN A 39 5.95 -10.39 -11.69
C GLN A 39 6.88 -11.61 -11.75
N ASP A 40 6.51 -12.58 -12.56
CA ASP A 40 7.42 -13.71 -12.88
C ASP A 40 8.52 -13.24 -13.82
N LEU A 41 9.70 -12.95 -13.24
CA LEU A 41 10.86 -12.50 -14.00
C LEU A 41 11.42 -13.60 -14.92
N HIS A 42 11.24 -14.89 -14.62
CA HIS A 42 11.65 -15.98 -15.53
C HIS A 42 10.84 -15.94 -16.83
N GLU A 43 9.52 -15.71 -16.72
CA GLU A 43 8.67 -15.57 -17.89
C GLU A 43 9.06 -14.33 -18.70
N HIS A 44 9.38 -13.22 -18.03
CA HIS A 44 9.85 -12.00 -18.71
C HIS A 44 11.18 -12.20 -19.43
N VAL A 45 12.09 -12.99 -18.88
CA VAL A 45 13.36 -13.36 -19.57
C VAL A 45 13.06 -14.20 -20.80
N ARG A 46 12.22 -15.24 -20.70
CA ARG A 46 11.83 -16.08 -21.85
C ARG A 46 11.20 -15.29 -23.00
N GLN A 47 10.45 -14.24 -22.65
CA GLN A 47 9.79 -13.35 -23.61
C GLN A 47 10.71 -12.21 -24.11
N GLY A 48 11.99 -12.17 -23.72
CA GLY A 48 12.93 -11.11 -24.10
C GLY A 48 12.61 -9.73 -23.52
N ARG A 49 11.68 -9.64 -22.56
CA ARG A 49 11.29 -8.38 -21.89
C ARG A 49 12.17 -8.01 -20.70
N PHE A 50 12.95 -8.96 -20.23
CA PHE A 50 13.91 -8.77 -19.15
C PHE A 50 15.24 -9.46 -19.50
N ARG A 51 16.36 -8.79 -19.24
CA ARG A 51 17.69 -9.33 -19.55
C ARG A 51 18.05 -10.46 -18.60
N GLU A 52 18.57 -11.53 -19.16
CA GLU A 52 19.00 -12.71 -18.41
C GLU A 52 20.18 -12.42 -17.47
N ASP A 53 21.15 -11.62 -17.93
CA ASP A 53 22.32 -11.24 -17.14
C ASP A 53 21.92 -10.42 -15.89
N LEU A 54 20.98 -9.48 -16.03
CA LEU A 54 20.43 -8.71 -14.93
C LEU A 54 19.63 -9.59 -13.97
N PHE A 55 18.83 -10.52 -14.52
CA PHE A 55 18.09 -11.48 -13.72
C PHE A 55 18.99 -12.29 -12.79
N HIS A 56 20.07 -12.86 -13.31
CA HIS A 56 21.03 -13.64 -12.51
C HIS A 56 21.73 -12.80 -11.45
N ARG A 57 22.01 -11.53 -11.71
CA ARG A 57 22.62 -10.63 -10.74
C ARG A 57 21.67 -10.23 -9.60
N LEU A 58 20.37 -10.10 -9.89
CA LEU A 58 19.36 -9.77 -8.88
C LEU A 58 18.90 -11.01 -8.10
N ASN A 59 18.85 -12.17 -8.72
CA ASN A 59 18.27 -13.39 -8.15
C ASN A 59 19.27 -14.23 -7.33
N VAL A 60 20.20 -13.59 -6.61
CA VAL A 60 21.19 -14.28 -5.75
C VAL A 60 20.55 -14.77 -4.45
N ILE A 61 19.76 -13.92 -3.82
CA ILE A 61 18.99 -14.28 -2.61
C ILE A 61 17.53 -13.94 -2.88
N ARG A 62 16.66 -14.95 -2.87
CA ARG A 62 15.23 -14.78 -3.06
C ARG A 62 14.50 -14.95 -1.76
N ILE A 63 13.78 -13.90 -1.35
CA ILE A 63 12.90 -13.93 -0.20
C ILE A 63 11.46 -13.95 -0.71
N HIS A 64 10.74 -15.03 -0.45
CA HIS A 64 9.31 -15.10 -0.71
C HIS A 64 8.54 -14.44 0.43
N LEU A 65 7.74 -13.42 0.12
CA LEU A 65 6.84 -12.81 1.08
C LEU A 65 5.47 -13.48 0.95
N PRO A 66 5.00 -14.20 1.98
CA PRO A 66 3.72 -14.87 1.92
C PRO A 66 2.58 -13.85 1.78
N SER A 67 1.59 -14.21 0.97
CA SER A 67 0.34 -13.46 0.87
C SER A 67 -0.46 -13.53 2.17
N LEU A 68 -1.41 -12.63 2.37
CA LEU A 68 -2.20 -12.59 3.60
C LEU A 68 -3.05 -13.85 3.80
N ARG A 69 -3.52 -14.46 2.70
CA ARG A 69 -4.24 -15.75 2.72
C ARG A 69 -3.39 -16.93 3.22
N GLU A 70 -2.06 -16.82 3.16
CA GLU A 70 -1.10 -17.84 3.62
C GLU A 70 -0.71 -17.62 5.10
N ARG A 71 -1.12 -16.48 5.70
CA ARG A 71 -0.86 -16.11 7.09
C ARG A 71 -2.11 -15.47 7.72
N ARG A 72 -3.22 -16.20 7.67
CA ARG A 72 -4.53 -15.70 8.11
C ARG A 72 -4.56 -15.31 9.60
N GLU A 73 -3.73 -15.95 10.42
CA GLU A 73 -3.53 -15.65 11.84
C GLU A 73 -3.02 -14.22 12.10
N ASP A 74 -2.35 -13.61 11.11
CA ASP A 74 -1.86 -12.23 11.25
C ASP A 74 -2.96 -11.18 10.99
N ILE A 75 -4.07 -11.57 10.35
CA ILE A 75 -5.14 -10.64 9.93
C ILE A 75 -5.68 -9.87 11.13
N GLY A 76 -6.00 -10.56 12.23
CA GLY A 76 -6.55 -9.93 13.41
C GLY A 76 -5.58 -8.94 14.08
N LEU A 77 -4.28 -9.23 14.08
CA LEU A 77 -3.26 -8.33 14.60
C LEU A 77 -3.10 -7.09 13.71
N LEU A 78 -3.01 -7.30 12.40
CA LEU A 78 -2.88 -6.22 11.41
C LEU A 78 -4.10 -5.29 11.41
N LEU A 79 -5.32 -5.86 11.47
CA LEU A 79 -6.54 -5.06 11.54
C LEU A 79 -6.58 -4.16 12.78
N ARG A 80 -6.25 -4.70 13.96
CA ARG A 80 -6.16 -3.88 15.18
C ARG A 80 -5.16 -2.76 15.06
N HIS A 81 -4.01 -3.03 14.44
CA HIS A 81 -3.00 -2.02 14.17
C HIS A 81 -3.53 -0.91 13.26
N PHE A 82 -4.10 -1.26 12.10
CA PHE A 82 -4.62 -0.30 11.13
C PHE A 82 -5.83 0.48 11.64
N LEU A 83 -6.72 -0.14 12.42
CA LEU A 83 -7.84 0.57 13.07
C LEU A 83 -7.32 1.62 14.06
N SER A 84 -6.31 1.28 14.85
CA SER A 84 -5.68 2.22 15.78
C SER A 84 -4.96 3.35 15.05
N GLN A 85 -4.25 3.05 13.97
CA GLN A 85 -3.58 4.06 13.14
C GLN A 85 -4.60 5.00 12.49
N ALA A 86 -5.64 4.46 11.85
CA ALA A 86 -6.71 5.24 11.22
C ALA A 86 -7.43 6.13 12.23
N ALA A 87 -7.71 5.63 13.42
CA ALA A 87 -8.32 6.42 14.50
C ALA A 87 -7.45 7.60 14.92
N THR A 88 -6.14 7.40 15.02
CA THR A 88 -5.17 8.46 15.33
C THR A 88 -5.13 9.52 14.23
N GLU A 89 -5.07 9.10 12.96
CA GLU A 89 -5.07 10.01 11.80
C GLU A 89 -6.35 10.83 11.69
N LEU A 90 -7.51 10.24 12.04
CA LEU A 90 -8.82 10.88 11.98
C LEU A 90 -9.21 11.62 13.27
N GLY A 91 -8.42 11.53 14.34
CA GLY A 91 -8.70 12.16 15.62
C GLY A 91 -9.93 11.59 16.34
N CYS A 92 -10.22 10.29 16.17
CA CYS A 92 -11.36 9.61 16.79
C CYS A 92 -10.92 8.44 17.69
N GLU A 93 -11.87 7.87 18.44
CA GLU A 93 -11.58 6.67 19.22
C GLU A 93 -11.37 5.42 18.31
N PRO A 94 -10.39 4.55 18.62
CA PRO A 94 -10.19 3.33 17.87
C PRO A 94 -11.38 2.40 18.03
N LYS A 95 -11.78 1.80 16.90
CA LYS A 95 -12.83 0.78 16.85
C LYS A 95 -12.29 -0.56 17.33
N LEU A 96 -13.17 -1.39 17.87
CA LEU A 96 -12.88 -2.75 18.30
C LEU A 96 -13.51 -3.75 17.32
N LEU A 97 -12.86 -4.88 17.07
CA LEU A 97 -13.40 -5.96 16.26
C LEU A 97 -14.12 -6.96 17.16
N ALA A 98 -15.39 -7.22 16.87
CA ALA A 98 -16.11 -8.33 17.45
C ALA A 98 -15.60 -9.67 16.90
N ALA A 99 -15.78 -10.75 17.63
CA ALA A 99 -15.27 -12.07 17.25
C ALA A 99 -15.89 -12.57 15.92
N ASP A 100 -17.18 -12.31 15.71
CA ASP A 100 -17.91 -12.67 14.50
C ASP A 100 -17.36 -11.98 13.24
N ALA A 101 -17.04 -10.68 13.34
CA ALA A 101 -16.42 -9.92 12.25
C ALA A 101 -14.98 -10.39 11.97
N LEU A 102 -14.20 -10.66 13.02
CA LEU A 102 -12.84 -11.18 12.87
C LEU A 102 -12.83 -12.53 12.16
N ASP A 103 -13.68 -13.49 12.61
CA ASP A 103 -13.78 -14.82 12.00
C ASP A 103 -14.11 -14.75 10.51
N GLN A 104 -14.98 -13.82 10.11
CA GLN A 104 -15.32 -13.62 8.70
C GLN A 104 -14.15 -13.01 7.91
N LEU A 105 -13.48 -12.00 8.44
CA LEU A 105 -12.35 -11.34 7.78
C LEU A 105 -11.15 -12.28 7.60
N GLU A 106 -10.90 -13.19 8.54
CA GLU A 106 -9.85 -14.21 8.45
C GLU A 106 -10.10 -15.26 7.36
N ARG A 107 -11.35 -15.48 6.97
CA ARG A 107 -11.73 -16.44 5.91
C ARG A 107 -11.58 -15.86 4.49
N LEU A 108 -11.48 -14.55 4.34
CA LEU A 108 -11.35 -13.89 3.04
C LEU A 108 -9.96 -14.13 2.41
N ASP A 109 -9.90 -14.09 1.09
CA ASP A 109 -8.67 -14.37 0.34
C ASP A 109 -7.75 -13.15 0.19
N TRP A 110 -8.25 -11.95 0.40
CA TRP A 110 -7.49 -10.70 0.37
C TRP A 110 -6.61 -10.54 -0.88
N PRO A 111 -7.17 -10.48 -2.10
CA PRO A 111 -6.40 -10.37 -3.34
C PRO A 111 -5.50 -9.13 -3.36
N GLY A 112 -5.93 -8.01 -2.77
CA GLY A 112 -5.13 -6.80 -2.57
C GLY A 112 -4.19 -6.85 -1.35
N ASN A 113 -4.10 -8.02 -0.68
CA ASN A 113 -3.19 -8.26 0.42
C ASN A 113 -3.33 -7.24 1.57
N VAL A 114 -2.19 -6.85 2.17
CA VAL A 114 -2.12 -5.91 3.30
C VAL A 114 -2.69 -4.53 2.94
N ARG A 115 -2.49 -4.05 1.69
CA ARG A 115 -3.05 -2.77 1.25
C ARG A 115 -4.58 -2.76 1.28
N GLN A 116 -5.21 -3.84 0.83
CA GLN A 116 -6.67 -3.97 0.92
C GLN A 116 -7.14 -4.03 2.37
N LEU A 117 -6.43 -4.76 3.23
CA LEU A 117 -6.74 -4.83 4.66
C LEU A 117 -6.66 -3.45 5.34
N GLU A 118 -5.62 -2.68 5.04
CA GLU A 118 -5.45 -1.30 5.53
C GLU A 118 -6.60 -0.39 5.06
N ASN A 119 -6.94 -0.43 3.78
CA ASN A 119 -8.05 0.35 3.23
C ASN A 119 -9.39 -0.04 3.88
N THR A 120 -9.61 -1.34 4.10
CA THR A 120 -10.80 -1.83 4.81
C THR A 120 -10.85 -1.30 6.25
N ALA A 121 -9.74 -1.29 6.96
CA ALA A 121 -9.68 -0.75 8.32
C ALA A 121 -9.99 0.76 8.35
N ARG A 122 -9.47 1.55 7.40
CA ARG A 122 -9.81 2.96 7.25
C ARG A 122 -11.28 3.17 6.98
N TRP A 123 -11.85 2.39 6.06
CA TRP A 123 -13.28 2.43 5.74
C TRP A 123 -14.13 2.12 6.97
N LEU A 124 -13.82 1.04 7.69
CA LEU A 124 -14.52 0.64 8.92
C LEU A 124 -14.45 1.72 10.01
N THR A 125 -13.31 2.39 10.15
CA THR A 125 -13.15 3.50 11.13
C THR A 125 -14.13 4.63 10.87
N VAL A 126 -14.39 4.95 9.58
CA VAL A 126 -15.30 6.03 9.17
C VAL A 126 -16.76 5.59 9.17
N MET A 127 -17.05 4.40 8.65
CA MET A 127 -18.41 3.98 8.34
C MET A 127 -19.14 3.23 9.46
N ALA A 128 -18.41 2.51 10.33
CA ALA A 128 -19.03 1.82 11.44
C ALA A 128 -19.61 2.83 12.45
N SER A 129 -20.90 2.73 12.73
CA SER A 129 -21.60 3.65 13.64
C SER A 129 -21.27 3.36 15.10
N SER A 130 -21.03 2.09 15.44
CA SER A 130 -20.74 1.65 16.81
C SER A 130 -19.23 1.63 17.09
N LYS A 131 -18.87 1.52 18.37
CA LYS A 131 -17.48 1.33 18.80
C LYS A 131 -16.97 -0.07 18.46
N GLU A 132 -17.86 -1.05 18.46
CA GLU A 132 -17.58 -2.44 18.14
C GLU A 132 -18.08 -2.76 16.73
N ILE A 133 -17.18 -3.31 15.91
CA ILE A 133 -17.43 -3.67 14.52
C ILE A 133 -17.93 -5.11 14.46
N HIS A 134 -19.14 -5.31 13.96
CA HIS A 134 -19.77 -6.60 13.70
C HIS A 134 -19.79 -6.94 12.22
N VAL A 135 -20.18 -8.16 11.87
CA VAL A 135 -20.33 -8.62 10.47
C VAL A 135 -21.20 -7.69 9.64
N ALA A 136 -22.27 -7.12 10.24
CA ALA A 136 -23.17 -6.20 9.55
C ALA A 136 -22.51 -4.86 9.11
N ASP A 137 -21.42 -4.49 9.78
CA ASP A 137 -20.67 -3.25 9.48
C ASP A 137 -19.61 -3.47 8.38
N LEU A 138 -19.39 -4.71 7.94
CA LEU A 138 -18.38 -5.01 6.93
C LEU A 138 -18.80 -4.48 5.55
N PRO A 139 -17.85 -3.98 4.73
CA PRO A 139 -18.13 -3.54 3.38
C PRO A 139 -18.81 -4.64 2.56
N PRO A 140 -19.90 -4.34 1.81
CA PRO A 140 -20.60 -5.34 0.99
C PRO A 140 -19.70 -6.00 -0.05
N ASP A 141 -18.70 -5.28 -0.55
CA ASP A 141 -17.74 -5.77 -1.55
C ASP A 141 -16.89 -6.94 -1.02
N LEU A 142 -16.68 -7.04 0.29
CA LEU A 142 -15.98 -8.16 0.91
C LEU A 142 -16.81 -9.45 0.87
N ASN A 143 -18.12 -9.35 0.86
CA ASN A 143 -19.03 -10.49 0.73
C ASN A 143 -19.11 -10.99 -0.72
N THR A 144 -18.75 -10.16 -1.71
CA THR A 144 -18.84 -10.45 -3.15
C THR A 144 -17.50 -10.95 -3.73
N GLN A 145 -16.45 -11.10 -2.92
CA GLN A 145 -15.09 -11.47 -3.38
C GLN A 145 -14.94 -12.88 -3.95
N GLN A 146 -16.00 -13.54 -4.32
CA GLN A 146 -15.94 -14.63 -5.30
C GLN A 146 -15.83 -14.15 -6.75
N GLN A 147 -16.00 -12.87 -7.05
CA GLN A 147 -15.92 -12.31 -8.40
C GLN A 147 -15.35 -10.89 -8.41
N GLN A 148 -14.22 -10.71 -9.09
CA GLN A 148 -13.63 -9.48 -9.64
C GLN A 148 -12.88 -8.54 -8.68
N ILE A 149 -11.59 -8.39 -8.98
CA ILE A 149 -10.69 -7.32 -8.56
C ILE A 149 -11.19 -6.00 -9.20
N PRO A 150 -11.50 -4.93 -8.45
CA PRO A 150 -11.68 -3.62 -9.06
C PRO A 150 -10.32 -3.11 -9.56
N ASP A 151 -10.24 -2.69 -10.81
CA ASP A 151 -9.09 -2.03 -11.41
C ASP A 151 -8.72 -0.76 -10.61
N ASP A 152 -7.42 -0.44 -10.55
CA ASP A 152 -6.85 0.74 -9.91
C ASP A 152 -7.54 2.07 -10.33
N GLU A 153 -8.15 2.13 -11.52
CA GLU A 153 -8.90 3.29 -12.03
C GLU A 153 -10.18 3.62 -11.22
N GLN A 154 -10.84 2.62 -10.64
CA GLN A 154 -12.06 2.89 -9.83
C GLN A 154 -11.72 3.47 -8.46
N TRP A 155 -10.52 3.20 -7.95
CA TRP A 155 -10.06 3.74 -6.69
C TRP A 155 -9.64 5.21 -6.80
N GLU A 156 -9.01 5.61 -7.89
CA GLU A 156 -8.69 7.02 -8.16
C GLU A 156 -9.94 7.89 -8.31
N ALA A 157 -11.01 7.36 -8.91
CA ALA A 157 -12.30 8.05 -9.01
C ALA A 157 -12.98 8.26 -7.64
N PHE A 158 -12.83 7.32 -6.71
CA PHE A 158 -13.38 7.42 -5.36
C PHE A 158 -12.60 8.44 -4.50
N THR A 159 -11.27 8.45 -4.58
CA THR A 159 -10.44 9.43 -3.86
C THR A 159 -10.62 10.84 -4.42
N ALA A 160 -10.78 11.00 -5.73
CA ALA A 160 -11.08 12.29 -6.35
C ALA A 160 -12.43 12.88 -5.89
N HIS A 161 -13.38 12.04 -5.50
CA HIS A 161 -14.69 12.49 -4.98
C HIS A 161 -14.61 12.99 -3.53
N LEU A 162 -13.66 12.47 -2.74
CA LEU A 162 -13.42 12.92 -1.36
C LEU A 162 -12.69 14.27 -1.34
N ASP A 163 -11.78 14.52 -2.30
CA ASP A 163 -11.08 15.81 -2.43
C ASP A 163 -11.97 16.95 -3.00
N ALA A 164 -13.08 16.60 -3.64
CA ALA A 164 -14.00 17.58 -4.23
C ALA A 164 -15.02 18.20 -3.25
N SER A 165 -15.06 17.78 -2.00
CA SER A 165 -15.93 18.40 -0.98
C SER A 165 -15.20 19.58 -0.34
N PRO A 166 -15.60 20.85 -0.63
CA PRO A 166 -14.97 22.00 0.00
C PRO A 166 -15.34 22.04 1.49
N ILE A 167 -14.39 21.69 2.35
CA ILE A 167 -14.48 22.03 3.77
C ILE A 167 -14.40 23.56 3.84
N THR A 168 -15.54 24.21 3.99
CA THR A 168 -15.61 25.64 4.26
C THR A 168 -15.06 25.89 5.66
N PRO A 169 -13.89 26.55 5.83
CA PRO A 169 -13.40 26.88 7.16
C PRO A 169 -14.34 27.92 7.76
N GLY A 170 -15.03 27.53 8.82
CA GLY A 170 -15.85 28.44 9.62
C GLY A 170 -15.00 29.62 10.07
N ARG A 171 -15.39 30.81 9.59
CA ARG A 171 -14.84 32.11 9.99
C ARG A 171 -15.14 32.35 11.47
N GLN A 172 -14.26 31.92 12.37
CA GLN A 172 -14.27 32.42 13.73
C GLN A 172 -13.77 33.87 13.74
N ARG A 173 -14.69 34.81 13.92
CA ARG A 173 -14.37 36.20 14.23
C ARG A 173 -13.80 36.23 15.64
N HIS A 174 -12.50 36.50 15.78
CA HIS A 174 -11.95 36.92 17.06
C HIS A 174 -12.31 38.40 17.31
N PRO A 175 -12.90 38.76 18.48
CA PRO A 175 -13.09 40.15 18.87
C PRO A 175 -11.75 40.72 19.37
N GLY A 176 -11.41 41.86 18.82
CA GLY A 176 -10.61 42.98 19.27
C GLY A 176 -9.52 42.79 20.33
N VAL A 177 -8.26 42.77 19.89
CA VAL A 177 -7.13 43.14 20.76
C VAL A 177 -6.95 44.65 20.64
N ARG A 178 -7.34 45.43 21.74
CA ARG A 178 -7.00 46.84 21.92
C ARG A 178 -5.49 46.96 22.15
N ARG A 179 -4.81 47.74 21.30
CA ARG A 179 -3.51 48.31 21.63
C ARG A 179 -3.70 49.45 22.62
N TYR A 180 -2.96 49.48 23.69
CA TYR A 180 -2.70 50.63 24.54
C TYR A 180 -1.28 51.15 24.33
N PRO A 181 -1.06 52.44 24.59
CA PRO A 181 0.01 53.26 24.01
C PRO A 181 1.42 52.95 24.48
#